data_823db1c15ca15b774580ae4e182883f2
#
_entry.id   823db1c15ca15b774580ae4e182883f2
#
_cell.length_a   1.000
_cell.length_b   1.000
_cell.length_c   1.000
_cell.angle_alpha   90.00
_cell.angle_beta   90.00
_cell.angle_gamma   90.00
#
_symmetry.space_group_name_H-M   'P 1'
#
loop_
_entity.id
_entity.type
_entity.pdbx_description
1 polymer ?
#
loop_
_entity_poly.entity_id
_entity_poly.type
_entity_poly.pdbx_seq_one_letter_code
_entity_poly.pdbx_strand_id
1 'polypeptide(L)'
;LVLAELPAVGRTERTAERVVCPVCGNVARFCKLSKCPYYRGVYEAISRSLSSGSLFGPSPPAVLFGEWGYPKVYGGACLSFLEGVNAWLLESPSRWLTLSIDDLLSLRLALFFGRLRFPVVSARRPGKVLEAIQESALSSLPVDVEMKIVGSVKARPGFGVRASPHGPSARVEDLRVVGNVSAPRRVEQLVSDVDVSASEAVAELHARGVDEYYLARVFSAGLLGRRADRRLVPTEWSITAIDDMLGRMLLRRVRDLRVIDEYRVFEASALFNSVFVVLVPSVWMFELLEGWLRFLDESPYADYEFYWGRSSYAESTGGAYYAVRLSVLRYLASRGVQAGAIVFFEVDRGWIPLGVWRFRELTRAALESGGRRFDSLDEALSYVGSRLRIPLSKYLSRSRLVPFIRSQSRLA
;
A
#
# COMPACT_ATOMS: atom_id res chain seq x y z
N LEU A 1 5.52 16.56 14.95
CA LEU A 1 6.95 16.17 15.02
C LEU A 1 7.28 14.97 14.11
N VAL A 2 6.33 14.08 13.79
CA VAL A 2 6.58 12.85 12.97
C VAL A 2 6.76 13.15 11.47
N LEU A 3 6.32 14.29 10.96
CA LEU A 3 6.47 14.67 9.54
C LEU A 3 7.69 15.57 9.26
N ALA A 4 8.39 16.04 10.29
CA ALA A 4 9.57 16.91 10.11
C ALA A 4 10.87 16.10 9.86
N GLU A 5 10.86 14.80 10.13
CA GLU A 5 12.04 13.94 10.03
C GLU A 5 11.82 12.68 9.18
N LEU A 6 10.92 12.72 8.20
CA LEU A 6 11.08 11.75 7.11
C LEU A 6 12.35 12.21 6.37
N PRO A 7 13.45 11.46 6.45
CA PRO A 7 14.66 11.82 5.72
C PRO A 7 14.26 11.95 4.26
N ALA A 8 14.75 13.01 3.62
CA ALA A 8 14.80 13.04 2.17
C ALA A 8 15.37 11.67 1.78
N VAL A 9 14.53 10.81 1.20
CA VAL A 9 14.92 9.46 0.78
C VAL A 9 16.19 9.65 0.00
N GLY A 10 17.31 9.34 0.63
CA GLY A 10 18.63 9.47 0.03
C GLY A 10 18.51 8.84 -1.33
N ARG A 11 18.89 9.55 -2.38
CA ARG A 11 19.13 9.00 -3.70
C ARG A 11 20.26 7.96 -3.57
N THR A 12 19.95 6.82 -2.95
CA THR A 12 20.59 5.62 -3.46
C THR A 12 20.03 5.53 -4.87
N GLU A 13 20.86 5.78 -5.84
CA GLU A 13 20.65 5.37 -7.22
C GLU A 13 20.48 3.85 -7.20
N ARG A 14 19.31 3.39 -6.70
CA ARG A 14 18.77 2.14 -7.17
C ARG A 14 18.58 2.42 -8.66
N THR A 15 19.43 1.84 -9.46
CA THR A 15 19.28 1.76 -10.91
C THR A 15 17.80 1.57 -11.13
N ALA A 16 17.14 2.61 -11.63
CA ALA A 16 15.68 2.66 -11.70
C ALA A 16 15.26 1.38 -12.42
N GLU A 17 14.82 0.38 -11.68
CA GLU A 17 14.45 -0.92 -12.21
C GLU A 17 13.48 -0.62 -13.33
N ARG A 18 13.87 -0.94 -14.52
CA ARG A 18 13.07 -0.68 -15.71
C ARG A 18 11.84 -1.55 -15.56
N VAL A 19 10.77 -0.97 -14.99
CA VAL A 19 9.49 -1.65 -14.87
C VAL A 19 9.08 -2.11 -16.25
N VAL A 20 9.17 -3.42 -16.45
CA VAL A 20 8.88 -4.06 -17.73
C VAL A 20 7.38 -4.34 -17.72
N CYS A 21 6.70 -3.92 -18.78
CA CYS A 21 5.29 -4.24 -18.95
C CYS A 21 5.11 -5.76 -19.03
N PRO A 22 4.29 -6.37 -18.16
CA PRO A 22 4.10 -7.82 -18.14
C PRO A 22 3.46 -8.36 -19.42
N VAL A 23 2.74 -7.50 -20.15
CA VAL A 23 2.02 -7.88 -21.38
C VAL A 23 2.94 -7.91 -22.60
N CYS A 24 3.82 -6.92 -22.74
CA CYS A 24 4.66 -6.79 -23.94
C CYS A 24 6.16 -6.93 -23.68
N GLY A 25 6.58 -7.17 -22.46
CA GLY A 25 7.98 -7.30 -22.09
C GLY A 25 8.82 -6.02 -22.24
N ASN A 26 8.22 -4.91 -22.69
CA ASN A 26 8.93 -3.66 -22.92
C ASN A 26 8.93 -2.78 -21.69
N VAL A 27 9.98 -1.98 -21.52
CA VAL A 27 9.99 -0.90 -20.53
C VAL A 27 8.83 0.04 -20.81
N ALA A 28 8.13 0.51 -19.78
CA ALA A 28 6.89 1.31 -19.90
C ALA A 28 6.99 2.45 -20.93
N ARG A 29 8.17 3.09 -21.07
CA ARG A 29 8.40 4.15 -22.09
C ARG A 29 8.42 3.65 -23.55
N PHE A 30 8.58 2.34 -23.79
CA PHE A 30 8.60 1.72 -25.10
C PHE A 30 7.37 0.85 -25.36
N CYS A 31 6.38 0.88 -24.46
CA CYS A 31 5.16 0.12 -24.63
C CYS A 31 4.44 0.55 -25.92
N LYS A 32 4.17 -0.41 -26.79
CA LYS A 32 3.38 -0.20 -28.02
C LYS A 32 1.90 -0.25 -27.66
N LEU A 33 1.37 0.84 -27.12
CA LEU A 33 0.00 0.96 -26.59
C LEU A 33 -1.08 0.52 -27.59
N SER A 34 -0.89 0.77 -28.89
CA SER A 34 -1.82 0.37 -29.95
C SER A 34 -2.00 -1.16 -30.10
N LYS A 35 -1.09 -1.96 -29.51
CA LYS A 35 -1.13 -3.42 -29.52
C LYS A 35 -1.43 -4.02 -28.15
N CYS A 36 -1.64 -3.19 -27.11
CA CYS A 36 -1.92 -3.67 -25.76
C CYS A 36 -3.41 -4.04 -25.64
N PRO A 37 -3.76 -5.30 -25.40
CA PRO A 37 -5.16 -5.73 -25.29
C PRO A 37 -5.92 -5.04 -24.16
N TYR A 38 -5.24 -4.69 -23.07
CA TYR A 38 -5.85 -4.00 -21.91
C TYR A 38 -6.08 -2.51 -22.16
N TYR A 39 -5.34 -1.92 -23.10
CA TYR A 39 -5.30 -0.48 -23.27
C TYR A 39 -6.13 0.01 -24.43
N ARG A 40 -6.41 -0.86 -25.40
CA ARG A 40 -7.08 -0.48 -26.64
C ARG A 40 -8.48 0.08 -26.39
N GLY A 41 -9.31 -0.62 -25.62
CA GLY A 41 -10.67 -0.17 -25.31
C GLY A 41 -10.70 1.13 -24.50
N VAL A 42 -9.80 1.26 -23.53
CA VAL A 42 -9.65 2.48 -22.71
C VAL A 42 -9.18 3.65 -23.56
N TYR A 43 -8.23 3.44 -24.48
CA TYR A 43 -7.75 4.48 -25.38
C TYR A 43 -8.82 4.95 -26.36
N GLU A 44 -9.61 4.04 -26.91
CA GLU A 44 -10.74 4.34 -27.80
C GLU A 44 -11.84 5.13 -27.06
N ALA A 45 -12.15 4.76 -25.81
CA ALA A 45 -13.11 5.48 -24.98
C ALA A 45 -12.64 6.91 -24.67
N ILE A 46 -11.37 7.06 -24.27
CA ILE A 46 -10.75 8.38 -24.05
C ILE A 46 -10.76 9.22 -25.31
N SER A 47 -10.37 8.64 -26.45
CA SER A 47 -10.29 9.37 -27.72
C SER A 47 -11.65 9.90 -28.16
N ARG A 48 -12.73 9.15 -27.90
CA ARG A 48 -14.11 9.61 -28.13
C ARG A 48 -14.52 10.75 -27.21
N SER A 49 -14.18 10.65 -25.94
CA SER A 49 -14.54 11.68 -24.94
C SER A 49 -13.69 12.96 -25.06
N LEU A 50 -12.47 12.86 -25.63
CA LEU A 50 -11.60 14.03 -25.84
C LEU A 50 -12.13 15.02 -26.86
N SER A 51 -13.01 14.59 -27.79
CA SER A 51 -13.65 15.50 -28.75
C SER A 51 -14.56 16.54 -28.08
N SER A 52 -15.03 16.28 -26.86
CA SER A 52 -15.85 17.20 -26.06
C SER A 52 -15.04 18.12 -25.13
N GLY A 53 -13.73 17.88 -24.98
CA GLY A 53 -12.87 18.66 -24.06
C GLY A 53 -13.08 18.37 -22.56
N SER A 54 -14.11 17.57 -22.22
CA SER A 54 -14.39 17.13 -20.87
C SER A 54 -14.53 15.61 -20.79
N LEU A 55 -14.21 15.06 -19.61
CA LEU A 55 -14.46 13.67 -19.25
C LEU A 55 -15.44 13.61 -18.11
N PHE A 56 -16.42 12.72 -18.22
CA PHE A 56 -17.40 12.44 -17.18
C PHE A 56 -17.46 10.93 -16.94
N GLY A 57 -17.50 10.51 -15.69
CA GLY A 57 -17.65 9.10 -15.36
C GLY A 57 -17.48 8.81 -13.87
N PRO A 58 -17.74 7.55 -13.46
CA PRO A 58 -17.61 7.13 -12.09
C PRO A 58 -16.15 7.17 -11.63
N SER A 59 -15.93 7.79 -10.48
CA SER A 59 -14.70 7.73 -9.70
C SER A 59 -14.90 6.70 -8.60
N PRO A 60 -14.12 5.61 -8.61
CA PRO A 60 -14.00 4.79 -7.42
C PRO A 60 -13.23 5.63 -6.41
N PRO A 61 -13.76 6.19 -5.35
CA PRO A 61 -13.13 7.27 -4.57
C PRO A 61 -11.58 7.24 -4.55
N ALA A 62 -10.96 7.24 -5.72
CA ALA A 62 -9.54 7.07 -5.95
C ALA A 62 -8.91 8.45 -6.19
N VAL A 63 -8.08 8.86 -5.25
CA VAL A 63 -7.25 10.06 -5.39
C VAL A 63 -5.79 9.68 -5.30
N LEU A 64 -4.97 10.33 -6.12
CA LEU A 64 -3.53 10.08 -6.15
C LEU A 64 -2.78 11.40 -5.97
N PHE A 65 -1.76 11.36 -5.12
CA PHE A 65 -0.78 12.43 -4.96
C PHE A 65 0.62 11.86 -5.18
N GLY A 66 1.34 12.40 -6.16
CA GLY A 66 2.69 11.96 -6.50
C GLY A 66 3.74 12.61 -5.59
N GLU A 67 4.93 12.03 -5.55
CA GLU A 67 6.06 12.59 -4.78
C GLU A 67 6.93 13.56 -5.61
N TRP A 68 6.88 13.44 -6.94
CA TRP A 68 7.71 14.24 -7.83
C TRP A 68 7.45 15.73 -7.70
N GLY A 69 8.54 16.46 -7.45
CA GLY A 69 8.51 17.91 -7.30
C GLY A 69 8.11 18.39 -5.91
N TYR A 70 8.05 17.49 -4.90
CA TYR A 70 7.81 17.89 -3.53
C TYR A 70 8.66 19.12 -3.13
N PRO A 71 8.14 20.13 -2.46
CA PRO A 71 6.80 20.23 -1.85
C PRO A 71 5.66 20.73 -2.78
N LYS A 72 5.83 20.68 -4.11
CA LYS A 72 4.79 20.99 -5.10
C LYS A 72 4.51 19.76 -5.95
N VAL A 73 3.47 19.02 -5.58
CA VAL A 73 3.15 17.69 -6.08
C VAL A 73 2.04 17.70 -7.14
N TYR A 74 2.01 16.68 -7.99
CA TYR A 74 0.82 16.41 -8.81
C TYR A 74 -0.19 15.62 -7.97
N GLY A 75 -1.44 16.08 -7.97
CA GLY A 75 -2.55 15.42 -7.31
C GLY A 75 -3.82 15.48 -8.15
N GLY A 76 -4.76 14.59 -7.88
CA GLY A 76 -6.04 14.55 -8.57
C GLY A 76 -6.86 13.32 -8.27
N ALA A 77 -8.04 13.26 -8.88
CA ALA A 77 -8.93 12.13 -8.81
C ALA A 77 -8.81 11.22 -10.05
N CYS A 78 -9.20 9.97 -9.87
CA CYS A 78 -9.31 9.02 -10.97
C CYS A 78 -10.77 8.84 -11.35
N LEU A 79 -11.06 8.62 -12.63
CA LEU A 79 -12.34 8.14 -13.12
C LEU A 79 -12.16 6.84 -13.92
N SER A 80 -13.21 6.03 -13.95
CA SER A 80 -13.21 4.77 -14.69
C SER A 80 -13.89 4.89 -16.04
N PHE A 81 -13.34 4.22 -17.06
CA PHE A 81 -13.97 4.04 -18.36
C PHE A 81 -14.60 2.65 -18.53
N LEU A 82 -14.58 1.82 -17.50
CA LEU A 82 -15.22 0.50 -17.56
C LEU A 82 -16.72 0.64 -17.30
N GLU A 83 -17.50 0.30 -18.31
CA GLU A 83 -18.95 0.15 -18.18
C GLU A 83 -19.30 -1.17 -17.49
N GLY A 84 -20.33 -1.17 -16.65
CA GLY A 84 -20.84 -2.38 -16.00
C GLY A 84 -19.96 -2.99 -14.92
N VAL A 85 -18.77 -2.44 -14.65
CA VAL A 85 -17.92 -2.86 -13.55
C VAL A 85 -18.30 -2.06 -12.30
N ASN A 86 -18.46 -2.76 -11.19
CA ASN A 86 -18.63 -2.10 -9.90
C ASN A 86 -17.40 -1.22 -9.62
N ALA A 87 -17.56 0.10 -9.75
CA ALA A 87 -16.48 1.06 -9.57
C ALA A 87 -15.77 0.90 -8.20
N TRP A 88 -16.47 0.40 -7.20
CA TRP A 88 -15.90 0.11 -5.88
C TRP A 88 -14.79 -0.96 -5.94
N LEU A 89 -14.88 -1.97 -6.83
CA LEU A 89 -13.83 -3.01 -6.96
C LEU A 89 -12.48 -2.43 -7.43
N LEU A 90 -12.51 -1.30 -8.12
CA LEU A 90 -11.31 -0.62 -8.61
C LEU A 90 -10.40 -0.09 -7.49
N GLU A 91 -10.95 0.12 -6.28
CA GLU A 91 -10.23 0.59 -5.09
C GLU A 91 -10.49 -0.29 -3.85
N SER A 92 -10.61 -1.60 -4.04
CA SER A 92 -10.82 -2.58 -2.96
C SER A 92 -9.70 -3.62 -2.89
N PRO A 93 -8.48 -3.24 -2.43
CA PRO A 93 -7.33 -4.14 -2.41
C PRO A 93 -7.56 -5.44 -1.65
N SER A 94 -8.39 -5.44 -0.62
CA SER A 94 -8.78 -6.64 0.14
C SER A 94 -9.46 -7.73 -0.70
N ARG A 95 -9.99 -7.38 -1.88
CA ARG A 95 -10.63 -8.32 -2.81
C ARG A 95 -9.75 -8.70 -4.00
N TRP A 96 -8.60 -8.05 -4.16
CA TRP A 96 -7.77 -8.25 -5.36
C TRP A 96 -6.98 -9.55 -5.36
N LEU A 97 -6.77 -10.18 -4.21
CA LEU A 97 -6.09 -11.49 -4.15
C LEU A 97 -6.85 -12.62 -4.87
N THR A 98 -8.16 -12.46 -5.05
CA THR A 98 -9.01 -13.45 -5.75
C THR A 98 -9.07 -13.25 -7.26
N LEU A 99 -8.51 -12.15 -7.76
CA LEU A 99 -8.47 -11.83 -9.18
C LEU A 99 -7.24 -12.45 -9.85
N SER A 100 -7.34 -12.69 -11.14
CA SER A 100 -6.14 -12.94 -11.95
C SER A 100 -5.33 -11.64 -12.11
N ILE A 101 -4.05 -11.77 -12.42
CA ILE A 101 -3.20 -10.60 -12.73
C ILE A 101 -3.77 -9.81 -13.92
N ASP A 102 -4.32 -10.50 -14.90
CA ASP A 102 -4.88 -9.89 -16.11
C ASP A 102 -6.13 -9.07 -15.79
N ASP A 103 -7.02 -9.62 -14.94
CA ASP A 103 -8.21 -8.89 -14.48
C ASP A 103 -7.82 -7.67 -13.66
N LEU A 104 -6.87 -7.82 -12.75
CA LEU A 104 -6.40 -6.73 -11.91
C LEU A 104 -5.74 -5.61 -12.74
N LEU A 105 -4.94 -5.97 -13.75
CA LEU A 105 -4.36 -5.00 -14.68
C LEU A 105 -5.46 -4.30 -15.46
N SER A 106 -6.43 -5.04 -16.00
CA SER A 106 -7.55 -4.47 -16.74
C SER A 106 -8.30 -3.44 -15.92
N LEU A 107 -8.61 -3.77 -14.66
CA LEU A 107 -9.25 -2.85 -13.72
C LEU A 107 -8.42 -1.59 -13.48
N ARG A 108 -7.14 -1.75 -13.17
CA ARG A 108 -6.28 -0.62 -12.81
C ARG A 108 -5.93 0.27 -14.00
N LEU A 109 -5.69 -0.32 -15.16
CA LEU A 109 -5.38 0.42 -16.38
C LEU A 109 -6.59 1.16 -16.98
N ALA A 110 -7.81 0.80 -16.59
CA ALA A 110 -9.02 1.53 -16.94
C ALA A 110 -9.22 2.83 -16.16
N LEU A 111 -8.42 3.09 -15.13
CA LEU A 111 -8.48 4.32 -14.35
C LEU A 111 -7.74 5.44 -15.06
N PHE A 112 -8.47 6.48 -15.42
CA PHE A 112 -7.90 7.73 -15.92
C PHE A 112 -7.55 8.66 -14.77
N PHE A 113 -6.33 9.21 -14.75
CA PHE A 113 -5.87 10.12 -13.72
C PHE A 113 -5.88 11.57 -14.22
N GLY A 114 -6.86 12.34 -13.78
CA GLY A 114 -6.91 13.79 -13.96
C GLY A 114 -6.05 14.49 -12.92
N ARG A 115 -5.01 15.25 -13.35
CA ARG A 115 -4.01 15.77 -12.43
C ARG A 115 -3.75 17.26 -12.56
N LEU A 116 -3.57 17.91 -11.43
CA LEU A 116 -3.05 19.28 -11.30
C LEU A 116 -1.82 19.30 -10.39
N ARG A 117 -1.20 20.45 -10.31
CA ARG A 117 -0.04 20.65 -9.46
C ARG A 117 -0.38 21.56 -8.29
N PHE A 118 -0.16 21.06 -7.06
CA PHE A 118 -0.49 21.74 -5.81
C PHE A 118 0.75 21.88 -4.92
N PRO A 119 0.97 23.05 -4.29
CA PRO A 119 1.80 23.10 -3.09
C PRO A 119 1.18 22.22 -2.01
N VAL A 120 1.98 21.44 -1.29
CA VAL A 120 1.43 20.53 -0.26
C VAL A 120 0.69 21.24 0.85
N VAL A 121 1.06 22.48 1.14
CA VAL A 121 0.39 23.33 2.14
C VAL A 121 -1.01 23.81 1.71
N SER A 122 -1.40 23.63 0.45
CA SER A 122 -2.75 23.96 -0.04
C SER A 122 -3.85 23.19 0.69
N ALA A 123 -3.53 22.06 1.33
CA ALA A 123 -4.48 21.33 2.16
C ALA A 123 -5.03 22.16 3.35
N ARG A 124 -4.33 23.21 3.78
CA ARG A 124 -4.77 24.11 4.87
C ARG A 124 -5.89 25.06 4.45
N ARG A 125 -5.86 25.48 3.18
CA ARG A 125 -6.85 26.37 2.55
C ARG A 125 -7.01 25.91 1.10
N PRO A 126 -7.81 24.86 0.86
CA PRO A 126 -8.00 24.32 -0.48
C PRO A 126 -8.77 25.32 -1.35
N GLY A 127 -8.42 25.37 -2.63
CA GLY A 127 -9.26 26.01 -3.64
C GLY A 127 -10.22 25.01 -4.24
N LYS A 128 -11.21 25.45 -5.03
CA LYS A 128 -12.34 24.67 -5.56
C LYS A 128 -11.96 23.29 -6.12
N VAL A 129 -10.92 23.21 -6.93
CA VAL A 129 -10.49 21.93 -7.55
C VAL A 129 -9.91 20.98 -6.50
N LEU A 130 -9.15 21.49 -5.52
CA LEU A 130 -8.64 20.65 -4.45
C LEU A 130 -9.75 20.22 -3.50
N GLU A 131 -10.74 21.07 -3.24
CA GLU A 131 -11.94 20.72 -2.47
C GLU A 131 -12.69 19.56 -3.13
N ALA A 132 -12.92 19.60 -4.43
CA ALA A 132 -13.56 18.52 -5.17
C ALA A 132 -12.74 17.20 -5.11
N ILE A 133 -11.40 17.27 -5.17
CA ILE A 133 -10.52 16.10 -4.96
C ILE A 133 -10.66 15.56 -3.54
N GLN A 134 -10.73 16.45 -2.54
CA GLN A 134 -10.92 16.08 -1.14
C GLN A 134 -12.29 15.47 -0.88
N GLU A 135 -13.35 15.99 -1.51
CA GLU A 135 -14.70 15.41 -1.48
C GLU A 135 -14.71 13.99 -2.07
N SER A 136 -14.08 13.80 -3.23
CA SER A 136 -13.89 12.47 -3.81
C SER A 136 -13.13 11.54 -2.85
N ALA A 137 -12.09 12.03 -2.18
CA ALA A 137 -11.33 11.23 -1.21
C ALA A 137 -12.16 10.84 0.02
N LEU A 138 -13.08 11.69 0.45
CA LEU A 138 -13.96 11.44 1.60
C LEU A 138 -15.05 10.42 1.31
N SER A 139 -15.46 10.28 0.05
CA SER A 139 -16.56 9.38 -0.25
C SER A 139 -16.23 7.93 0.08
N SER A 140 -17.14 7.24 0.75
CA SER A 140 -17.09 5.79 0.97
C SER A 140 -17.71 4.99 -0.19
N LEU A 141 -18.42 5.67 -1.08
CA LEU A 141 -19.05 5.11 -2.26
C LEU A 141 -18.48 5.77 -3.52
N PRO A 142 -18.55 5.11 -4.68
CA PRO A 142 -18.22 5.75 -5.95
C PRO A 142 -19.06 7.02 -6.16
N VAL A 143 -18.43 8.05 -6.70
CA VAL A 143 -19.04 9.34 -7.07
C VAL A 143 -18.75 9.61 -8.53
N ASP A 144 -19.63 10.32 -9.21
CA ASP A 144 -19.34 10.78 -10.56
C ASP A 144 -18.44 12.01 -10.51
N VAL A 145 -17.47 12.06 -11.42
CA VAL A 145 -16.53 13.17 -11.54
C VAL A 145 -16.54 13.70 -12.97
N GLU A 146 -16.63 15.01 -13.08
CA GLU A 146 -16.42 15.73 -14.32
C GLU A 146 -15.04 16.40 -14.31
N MET A 147 -14.27 16.23 -15.41
CA MET A 147 -12.93 16.78 -15.55
C MET A 147 -12.79 17.51 -16.87
N LYS A 148 -12.37 18.78 -16.83
CA LYS A 148 -12.02 19.55 -18.03
C LYS A 148 -10.55 19.38 -18.33
N ILE A 149 -10.23 18.75 -19.48
CA ILE A 149 -8.86 18.42 -19.87
C ILE A 149 -8.20 19.59 -20.59
N VAL A 150 -6.92 19.79 -20.30
CA VAL A 150 -6.05 20.77 -20.98
C VAL A 150 -4.82 20.09 -21.55
N GLY A 151 -4.60 20.32 -22.83
CA GLY A 151 -3.45 19.77 -23.57
C GLY A 151 -3.61 18.30 -23.94
N SER A 152 -2.49 17.61 -24.11
CA SER A 152 -2.47 16.21 -24.57
C SER A 152 -2.61 15.20 -23.43
N VAL A 153 -3.34 14.12 -23.69
CA VAL A 153 -3.41 12.95 -22.83
C VAL A 153 -2.09 12.18 -22.89
N LYS A 154 -1.53 11.88 -21.71
CA LYS A 154 -0.44 10.93 -21.61
C LYS A 154 -1.03 9.52 -21.62
N ALA A 155 -0.97 8.88 -22.76
CA ALA A 155 -1.50 7.53 -22.96
C ALA A 155 -0.76 6.45 -22.15
N ARG A 156 0.43 6.71 -21.62
CA ARG A 156 1.23 5.73 -20.87
C ARG A 156 0.66 5.53 -19.49
N PRO A 157 0.48 4.26 -19.05
CA PRO A 157 0.08 3.96 -17.69
C PRO A 157 1.14 4.41 -16.69
N GLY A 158 0.70 4.78 -15.50
CA GLY A 158 1.56 5.00 -14.35
C GLY A 158 1.76 3.68 -13.60
N PHE A 159 3.01 3.21 -13.52
CA PHE A 159 3.39 2.09 -12.67
C PHE A 159 4.31 2.60 -11.58
N GLY A 160 3.92 2.38 -10.33
CA GLY A 160 4.72 2.64 -9.13
C GLY A 160 5.09 1.35 -8.43
N VAL A 161 6.21 1.31 -7.74
CA VAL A 161 6.61 0.15 -6.94
C VAL A 161 5.73 0.02 -5.68
N ARG A 162 5.29 1.13 -5.13
CA ARG A 162 4.57 1.21 -3.84
C ARG A 162 3.08 1.47 -4.00
N ALA A 163 2.68 2.31 -4.96
CA ALA A 163 1.28 2.59 -5.26
C ALA A 163 0.73 1.66 -6.34
N SER A 164 -0.58 1.44 -6.32
CA SER A 164 -1.26 0.68 -7.38
C SER A 164 -1.16 1.41 -8.72
N PRO A 165 -1.02 0.69 -9.85
CA PRO A 165 -0.95 1.31 -11.17
C PRO A 165 -2.26 2.02 -11.53
N HIS A 166 -2.15 2.96 -12.44
CA HIS A 166 -3.29 3.63 -13.08
C HIS A 166 -3.07 3.70 -14.60
N GLY A 167 -4.14 3.88 -15.32
CA GLY A 167 -4.14 4.05 -16.79
C GLY A 167 -3.62 5.42 -17.24
N PRO A 168 -4.20 5.98 -18.31
CA PRO A 168 -3.79 7.27 -18.86
C PRO A 168 -3.94 8.41 -17.89
N SER A 169 -3.24 9.50 -18.18
CA SER A 169 -3.38 10.72 -17.40
C SER A 169 -3.32 11.99 -18.25
N ALA A 170 -4.02 13.04 -17.82
CA ALA A 170 -3.89 14.36 -18.42
C ALA A 170 -3.85 15.46 -17.36
N ARG A 171 -3.41 16.65 -17.77
CA ARG A 171 -3.67 17.85 -16.99
C ARG A 171 -5.14 18.19 -17.09
N VAL A 172 -5.72 18.60 -15.98
CA VAL A 172 -7.06 19.16 -15.94
C VAL A 172 -6.98 20.59 -15.48
N GLU A 173 -7.90 21.45 -15.93
CA GLU A 173 -8.03 22.83 -15.44
C GLU A 173 -9.16 22.94 -14.42
N ASP A 174 -10.17 22.08 -14.54
CA ASP A 174 -11.29 22.02 -13.60
C ASP A 174 -11.64 20.57 -13.31
N LEU A 175 -12.12 20.31 -12.10
CA LEU A 175 -12.60 19.01 -11.63
C LEU A 175 -13.74 19.26 -10.66
N ARG A 176 -14.84 18.54 -10.85
CA ARG A 176 -16.03 18.62 -10.01
C ARG A 176 -16.54 17.24 -9.67
N VAL A 177 -17.02 17.09 -8.46
CA VAL A 177 -17.80 15.92 -8.05
C VAL A 177 -19.26 16.22 -8.41
N VAL A 178 -19.90 15.25 -9.05
CA VAL A 178 -21.30 15.32 -9.45
C VAL A 178 -22.09 14.30 -8.61
N GLY A 179 -23.11 14.78 -7.91
CA GLY A 179 -23.89 13.95 -6.99
C GLY A 179 -23.48 14.10 -5.52
N ASN A 180 -23.98 13.21 -4.69
CA ASN A 180 -23.81 13.28 -3.25
C ASN A 180 -22.60 12.46 -2.80
N VAL A 181 -21.73 13.09 -2.05
CA VAL A 181 -20.63 12.43 -1.33
C VAL A 181 -21.19 11.74 -0.10
N SER A 182 -20.89 10.46 0.05
CA SER A 182 -21.24 9.68 1.24
C SER A 182 -20.01 9.42 2.07
N ALA A 183 -19.89 10.06 3.21
CA ALA A 183 -18.81 9.82 4.16
C ALA A 183 -19.37 9.34 5.51
N PRO A 184 -18.65 8.47 6.23
CA PRO A 184 -19.05 8.09 7.59
C PRO A 184 -19.07 9.33 8.49
N ARG A 185 -20.17 9.55 9.20
CA ARG A 185 -20.38 10.73 10.07
C ARG A 185 -19.18 11.04 10.98
N ARG A 186 -18.50 10.00 11.52
CA ARG A 186 -17.37 10.23 12.41
C ARG A 186 -16.12 10.70 11.66
N VAL A 187 -15.95 10.29 10.41
CA VAL A 187 -14.89 10.81 9.55
C VAL A 187 -15.11 12.30 9.31
N GLU A 188 -16.33 12.71 8.93
CA GLU A 188 -16.69 14.12 8.73
C GLU A 188 -16.43 14.95 9.98
N GLN A 189 -16.79 14.45 11.16
CA GLN A 189 -16.51 15.12 12.43
C GLN A 189 -15.03 15.35 12.66
N LEU A 190 -14.17 14.31 12.48
CA LEU A 190 -12.73 14.43 12.68
C LEU A 190 -12.01 15.22 11.57
N VAL A 191 -12.56 15.25 10.36
CA VAL A 191 -12.10 16.14 9.29
C VAL A 191 -12.42 17.60 9.59
N SER A 192 -13.57 17.87 10.20
CA SER A 192 -13.98 19.21 10.62
C SER A 192 -13.26 19.69 11.87
N ASP A 193 -12.76 18.75 12.69
CA ASP A 193 -11.96 19.08 13.87
C ASP A 193 -10.57 19.54 13.45
N VAL A 194 -10.23 20.77 13.83
CA VAL A 194 -8.98 21.42 13.44
C VAL A 194 -7.88 21.31 14.48
N ASP A 195 -8.17 20.74 15.65
CA ASP A 195 -7.31 20.68 16.82
C ASP A 195 -6.77 19.28 17.11
N VAL A 196 -7.45 18.24 16.61
CA VAL A 196 -7.03 16.84 16.77
C VAL A 196 -5.80 16.54 15.92
N SER A 197 -4.83 15.82 16.47
CA SER A 197 -3.68 15.37 15.69
C SER A 197 -4.07 14.26 14.70
N ALA A 198 -3.30 14.10 13.60
CA ALA A 198 -3.55 13.07 12.62
C ALA A 198 -3.48 11.65 13.23
N SER A 199 -2.54 11.41 14.15
CA SER A 199 -2.40 10.11 14.81
C SER A 199 -3.57 9.77 15.74
N GLU A 200 -4.12 10.75 16.45
CA GLU A 200 -5.31 10.57 17.27
C GLU A 200 -6.55 10.30 16.39
N ALA A 201 -6.73 11.08 15.32
CA ALA A 201 -7.83 10.88 14.38
C ALA A 201 -7.77 9.48 13.72
N VAL A 202 -6.59 9.06 13.26
CA VAL A 202 -6.37 7.73 12.67
C VAL A 202 -6.68 6.63 13.67
N ALA A 203 -6.20 6.75 14.92
CA ALA A 203 -6.43 5.76 15.97
C ALA A 203 -7.94 5.63 16.28
N GLU A 204 -8.63 6.75 16.41
CA GLU A 204 -10.07 6.75 16.71
C GLU A 204 -10.90 6.18 15.56
N LEU A 205 -10.63 6.59 14.31
CA LEU A 205 -11.35 6.08 13.15
C LEU A 205 -11.12 4.57 12.97
N HIS A 206 -9.89 4.12 13.17
CA HIS A 206 -9.57 2.70 13.08
C HIS A 206 -10.29 1.89 14.19
N ALA A 207 -10.35 2.39 15.41
CA ALA A 207 -11.10 1.74 16.50
C ALA A 207 -12.60 1.61 16.20
N ARG A 208 -13.15 2.43 15.29
CA ARG A 208 -14.53 2.37 14.80
C ARG A 208 -14.71 1.56 13.51
N GLY A 209 -13.67 0.83 13.09
CA GLY A 209 -13.74 -0.07 11.94
C GLY A 209 -13.44 0.59 10.58
N VAL A 210 -12.94 1.84 10.55
CA VAL A 210 -12.47 2.44 9.30
C VAL A 210 -11.15 1.77 8.89
N ASP A 211 -11.10 1.26 7.67
CA ASP A 211 -9.95 0.52 7.16
C ASP A 211 -8.76 1.43 6.80
N GLU A 212 -7.59 0.84 6.74
CA GLU A 212 -6.34 1.56 6.46
C GLU A 212 -6.27 2.14 5.04
N TYR A 213 -6.97 1.58 4.06
CA TYR A 213 -6.98 2.11 2.69
C TYR A 213 -7.75 3.42 2.64
N TYR A 214 -8.91 3.45 3.29
CA TYR A 214 -9.69 4.67 3.44
C TYR A 214 -8.89 5.72 4.22
N LEU A 215 -8.29 5.35 5.35
CA LEU A 215 -7.47 6.25 6.16
C LEU A 215 -6.28 6.81 5.37
N ALA A 216 -5.57 5.99 4.60
CA ALA A 216 -4.45 6.43 3.76
C ALA A 216 -4.91 7.42 2.68
N ARG A 217 -6.06 7.20 2.07
CA ARG A 217 -6.64 8.09 1.06
C ARG A 217 -6.99 9.45 1.65
N VAL A 218 -7.72 9.47 2.75
CA VAL A 218 -8.13 10.71 3.43
C VAL A 218 -6.92 11.48 3.98
N PHE A 219 -5.94 10.76 4.52
CA PHE A 219 -4.69 11.35 4.99
C PHE A 219 -3.85 11.91 3.83
N SER A 220 -3.78 11.21 2.70
CA SER A 220 -3.09 11.66 1.48
C SER A 220 -3.67 12.99 0.97
N ALA A 221 -4.99 13.14 1.01
CA ALA A 221 -5.69 14.36 0.64
C ALA A 221 -5.53 15.52 1.64
N GLY A 222 -4.79 15.30 2.74
CA GLY A 222 -4.53 16.33 3.75
C GLY A 222 -5.75 16.71 4.60
N LEU A 223 -6.67 15.78 4.80
CA LEU A 223 -7.94 16.00 5.50
C LEU A 223 -7.87 15.73 7.00
N LEU A 224 -6.87 14.96 7.46
CA LEU A 224 -6.69 14.63 8.88
C LEU A 224 -5.57 15.45 9.53
N GLY A 225 -5.75 15.77 10.80
CA GLY A 225 -4.78 16.48 11.62
C GLY A 225 -5.12 17.94 11.84
N ARG A 226 -4.33 18.59 12.71
CA ARG A 226 -4.48 20.02 13.03
C ARG A 226 -4.37 20.86 11.78
N ARG A 227 -5.25 21.85 11.60
CA ARG A 227 -5.27 22.68 10.39
C ARG A 227 -3.91 23.26 10.02
N ALA A 228 -3.14 23.70 11.01
CA ALA A 228 -1.81 24.28 10.81
C ALA A 228 -0.80 23.24 10.24
N ASP A 229 -1.00 21.96 10.50
CA ASP A 229 -0.11 20.88 10.12
C ASP A 229 -0.56 20.13 8.85
N ARG A 230 -1.80 20.39 8.37
CA ARG A 230 -2.34 19.70 7.18
C ARG A 230 -1.50 19.96 5.96
N ARG A 231 -1.20 18.86 5.25
CA ARG A 231 -0.44 18.87 3.99
C ARG A 231 -0.98 17.77 3.09
N LEU A 232 -0.90 17.98 1.79
CA LEU A 232 -1.03 16.88 0.84
C LEU A 232 0.17 15.94 1.03
N VAL A 233 -0.11 14.68 1.20
CA VAL A 233 0.91 13.65 1.41
C VAL A 233 0.96 12.75 0.18
N PRO A 234 2.13 12.53 -0.44
CA PRO A 234 2.25 11.55 -1.51
C PRO A 234 1.60 10.22 -1.14
N THR A 235 0.82 9.63 -2.03
CA THR A 235 0.03 8.43 -1.75
C THR A 235 0.88 7.29 -1.19
N GLU A 236 2.08 7.08 -1.73
CA GLU A 236 3.01 6.06 -1.23
C GLU A 236 3.48 6.32 0.21
N TRP A 237 3.68 7.60 0.56
CA TRP A 237 4.07 7.98 1.92
C TRP A 237 2.90 7.86 2.89
N SER A 238 1.68 8.20 2.44
CA SER A 238 0.48 8.09 3.28
C SER A 238 0.18 6.64 3.66
N ILE A 239 0.34 5.69 2.73
CA ILE A 239 0.16 4.26 2.99
C ILE A 239 1.11 3.82 4.11
N THR A 240 2.40 4.13 3.98
CA THR A 240 3.41 3.77 4.97
C THR A 240 3.16 4.45 6.33
N ALA A 241 2.77 5.73 6.32
CA ALA A 241 2.50 6.49 7.54
C ALA A 241 1.30 5.92 8.31
N ILE A 242 0.22 5.57 7.62
CA ILE A 242 -0.95 4.94 8.24
C ILE A 242 -0.59 3.56 8.81
N ASP A 243 0.14 2.74 8.05
CA ASP A 243 0.58 1.43 8.53
C ASP A 243 1.45 1.54 9.79
N ASP A 244 2.36 2.53 9.84
CA ASP A 244 3.20 2.75 11.02
C ASP A 244 2.40 3.28 12.22
N MET A 245 1.52 4.26 12.01
CA MET A 245 0.67 4.80 13.10
C MET A 245 -0.19 3.70 13.72
N LEU A 246 -0.88 2.91 12.90
CA LEU A 246 -1.70 1.79 13.36
C LEU A 246 -0.86 0.67 13.99
N GLY A 247 0.29 0.36 13.39
CA GLY A 247 1.23 -0.62 13.93
C GLY A 247 1.75 -0.23 15.31
N ARG A 248 2.13 1.04 15.52
CA ARG A 248 2.57 1.55 16.83
C ARG A 248 1.46 1.50 17.87
N MET A 249 0.23 1.80 17.47
CA MET A 249 -0.94 1.70 18.37
C MET A 249 -1.19 0.25 18.81
N LEU A 250 -1.21 -0.68 17.85
CA LEU A 250 -1.42 -2.10 18.17
C LEU A 250 -0.25 -2.71 18.96
N LEU A 251 0.98 -2.30 18.68
CA LEU A 251 2.15 -2.78 19.41
C LEU A 251 2.07 -2.46 20.89
N ARG A 252 1.62 -1.25 21.28
CA ARG A 252 1.42 -0.91 22.71
C ARG A 252 0.48 -1.90 23.38
N ARG A 253 -0.60 -2.29 22.72
CA ARG A 253 -1.55 -3.27 23.24
C ARG A 253 -0.96 -4.69 23.24
N VAL A 254 -0.28 -5.11 22.17
CA VAL A 254 0.25 -6.47 22.02
C VAL A 254 1.32 -6.78 23.07
N ARG A 255 2.12 -5.80 23.48
CA ARG A 255 3.17 -5.97 24.51
C ARG A 255 2.65 -6.40 25.88
N ASP A 256 1.41 -6.05 26.22
CA ASP A 256 0.79 -6.35 27.50
C ASP A 256 0.06 -7.71 27.49
N LEU A 257 0.04 -8.41 26.34
CA LEU A 257 -0.63 -9.68 26.20
C LEU A 257 0.29 -10.86 26.56
N ARG A 258 -0.31 -12.00 26.89
CA ARG A 258 0.43 -13.23 27.17
C ARG A 258 1.20 -13.69 25.93
N VAL A 259 2.41 -14.19 26.16
CA VAL A 259 3.22 -14.82 25.11
C VAL A 259 2.61 -16.17 24.75
N ILE A 260 2.64 -16.53 23.44
CA ILE A 260 2.29 -17.88 22.98
C ILE A 260 3.31 -18.90 23.50
N ASP A 261 2.92 -20.17 23.57
CA ASP A 261 3.70 -21.28 24.10
C ASP A 261 4.23 -22.24 23.03
N GLU A 262 3.94 -21.97 21.75
CA GLU A 262 4.29 -22.85 20.63
C GLU A 262 4.77 -22.06 19.41
N TYR A 263 5.59 -22.71 18.58
CA TYR A 263 5.92 -22.18 17.26
C TYR A 263 4.77 -22.46 16.29
N ARG A 264 4.43 -21.46 15.48
CA ARG A 264 3.42 -21.60 14.43
C ARG A 264 3.91 -21.05 13.10
N VAL A 265 3.63 -21.78 12.02
CA VAL A 265 3.89 -21.34 10.66
C VAL A 265 2.58 -21.18 9.90
N PHE A 266 2.40 -20.01 9.30
CA PHE A 266 1.29 -19.70 8.43
C PHE A 266 1.83 -19.44 7.03
N GLU A 267 1.08 -19.84 6.01
CA GLU A 267 1.52 -19.66 4.63
C GLU A 267 0.35 -19.31 3.71
N ALA A 268 0.65 -18.49 2.69
CA ALA A 268 -0.25 -18.20 1.58
C ALA A 268 0.54 -17.85 0.32
N SER A 269 -0.06 -18.10 -0.83
CA SER A 269 0.51 -17.74 -2.14
C SER A 269 -0.58 -17.22 -3.06
N ALA A 270 -0.34 -16.06 -3.66
CA ALA A 270 -1.20 -15.47 -4.69
C ALA A 270 -0.41 -14.49 -5.55
N LEU A 271 -0.86 -14.27 -6.78
CA LEU A 271 -0.36 -13.23 -7.69
C LEU A 271 1.17 -13.24 -7.80
N PHE A 272 1.77 -14.41 -7.96
CA PHE A 272 3.22 -14.61 -8.02
C PHE A 272 3.97 -14.16 -6.76
N ASN A 273 3.34 -14.22 -5.61
CA ASN A 273 3.99 -13.99 -4.33
C ASN A 273 3.68 -15.14 -3.38
N SER A 274 4.61 -15.42 -2.47
CA SER A 274 4.44 -16.37 -1.38
C SER A 274 4.89 -15.74 -0.07
N VAL A 275 4.17 -16.01 1.01
CA VAL A 275 4.52 -15.53 2.34
C VAL A 275 4.47 -16.68 3.34
N PHE A 276 5.46 -16.71 4.23
CA PHE A 276 5.53 -17.61 5.37
C PHE A 276 5.74 -16.77 6.64
N VAL A 277 4.81 -16.87 7.58
CA VAL A 277 4.87 -16.18 8.86
C VAL A 277 5.19 -17.20 9.94
N VAL A 278 6.36 -17.08 10.56
CA VAL A 278 6.76 -17.91 11.69
C VAL A 278 6.54 -17.10 12.97
N LEU A 279 5.55 -17.50 13.76
CA LEU A 279 5.37 -16.98 15.12
C LEU A 279 6.21 -17.77 16.11
N VAL A 280 6.90 -17.04 16.98
CA VAL A 280 7.88 -17.57 17.94
C VAL A 280 7.38 -17.30 19.35
N PRO A 281 7.47 -18.26 20.30
CA PRO A 281 7.12 -18.08 21.70
C PRO A 281 8.13 -17.16 22.42
N SER A 282 7.96 -15.85 22.18
CA SER A 282 8.79 -14.80 22.76
C SER A 282 7.99 -13.51 22.87
N VAL A 283 8.53 -12.55 23.63
CA VAL A 283 8.05 -11.16 23.59
C VAL A 283 8.15 -10.61 22.16
N TRP A 284 7.40 -9.55 21.88
CA TRP A 284 7.38 -8.94 20.55
C TRP A 284 8.79 -8.67 20.01
N MET A 285 9.02 -9.18 18.86
CA MET A 285 10.08 -8.82 17.92
C MET A 285 9.57 -9.13 16.51
N PHE A 286 10.06 -8.43 15.51
CA PHE A 286 9.57 -8.60 14.15
C PHE A 286 10.70 -8.50 13.14
N GLU A 287 10.71 -9.37 12.15
CA GLU A 287 11.64 -9.33 11.03
C GLU A 287 10.92 -9.68 9.73
N LEU A 288 11.13 -8.86 8.70
CA LEU A 288 10.74 -9.17 7.34
C LEU A 288 11.98 -9.49 6.51
N LEU A 289 11.97 -10.65 5.89
CA LEU A 289 12.99 -11.16 4.96
C LEU A 289 12.36 -11.27 3.58
N GLU A 290 12.71 -10.36 2.66
CA GLU A 290 12.11 -10.25 1.32
C GLU A 290 13.07 -10.75 0.25
N GLY A 291 12.70 -11.83 -0.45
CA GLY A 291 13.46 -12.44 -1.53
C GLY A 291 12.80 -12.23 -2.89
N TRP A 292 13.59 -11.93 -3.91
CA TRP A 292 13.15 -11.71 -5.27
C TRP A 292 13.76 -12.76 -6.21
N LEU A 293 12.92 -13.65 -6.74
CA LEU A 293 13.36 -14.73 -7.65
C LEU A 293 13.96 -14.22 -8.97
N ARG A 294 13.72 -12.96 -9.31
CA ARG A 294 14.34 -12.32 -10.47
C ARG A 294 15.84 -12.07 -10.25
N PHE A 295 16.25 -11.98 -8.99
CA PHE A 295 17.62 -11.68 -8.56
C PHE A 295 18.14 -12.82 -7.66
N LEU A 296 18.16 -14.04 -8.18
CA LEU A 296 18.55 -15.25 -7.42
C LEU A 296 19.95 -15.19 -6.80
N ASP A 297 20.84 -14.39 -7.39
CA ASP A 297 22.21 -14.22 -6.90
C ASP A 297 22.31 -13.16 -5.80
N GLU A 298 21.28 -12.32 -5.62
CA GLU A 298 21.26 -11.33 -4.56
C GLU A 298 20.80 -11.95 -3.24
N SER A 299 21.34 -11.40 -2.15
CA SER A 299 20.87 -11.73 -0.81
C SER A 299 19.50 -11.10 -0.58
N PRO A 300 18.58 -11.76 0.16
CA PRO A 300 17.32 -11.17 0.54
C PRO A 300 17.49 -9.84 1.28
N TYR A 301 16.54 -8.94 1.08
CA TYR A 301 16.44 -7.69 1.85
C TYR A 301 15.87 -8.00 3.23
N ALA A 302 16.32 -7.29 4.25
CA ALA A 302 15.91 -7.54 5.62
C ALA A 302 15.78 -6.24 6.42
N ASP A 303 14.68 -6.12 7.14
CA ASP A 303 14.47 -5.12 8.19
C ASP A 303 13.86 -5.80 9.42
N TYR A 304 14.24 -5.33 10.60
CA TYR A 304 13.80 -5.93 11.86
C TYR A 304 13.57 -4.89 12.96
N GLU A 305 12.88 -5.29 14.00
CA GLU A 305 12.77 -4.56 15.26
C GLU A 305 12.73 -5.54 16.45
N PHE A 306 13.19 -5.05 17.58
CA PHE A 306 13.03 -5.72 18.87
C PHE A 306 11.82 -5.19 19.63
N TYR A 307 11.66 -5.60 20.89
CA TYR A 307 10.51 -5.32 21.74
C TYR A 307 9.98 -3.88 21.69
N TRP A 308 10.87 -2.89 21.64
CA TRP A 308 10.48 -1.47 21.65
C TRP A 308 10.04 -0.92 20.30
N GLY A 309 10.16 -1.69 19.26
CA GLY A 309 9.89 -1.26 17.88
C GLY A 309 11.09 -0.52 17.26
N ARG A 310 10.84 0.15 16.15
CA ARG A 310 11.84 0.95 15.41
C ARG A 310 11.67 2.44 15.68
N SER A 311 12.79 3.15 15.75
CA SER A 311 12.84 4.63 15.70
C SER A 311 13.18 5.17 14.31
N SER A 312 13.84 4.37 13.45
CA SER A 312 14.22 4.74 12.09
C SER A 312 13.34 4.07 11.04
N TYR A 313 13.34 4.63 9.81
CA TYR A 313 12.64 4.04 8.68
C TYR A 313 13.24 2.68 8.28
N ALA A 314 12.40 1.75 7.81
CA ALA A 314 12.83 0.46 7.27
C ALA A 314 13.34 0.67 5.83
N GLU A 315 14.65 0.84 5.65
CA GLU A 315 15.22 1.26 4.37
C GLU A 315 15.34 0.12 3.36
N SER A 316 15.55 -1.11 3.84
CA SER A 316 15.77 -2.26 2.96
C SER A 316 14.49 -2.77 2.31
N THR A 317 13.42 -2.94 3.08
CA THR A 317 12.12 -3.46 2.62
C THR A 317 11.04 -2.39 2.48
N GLY A 318 11.30 -1.18 3.01
CA GLY A 318 10.45 -0.01 2.81
C GLY A 318 9.01 -0.21 3.26
N GLY A 319 8.05 0.19 2.42
CA GLY A 319 6.62 0.09 2.71
C GLY A 319 6.12 -1.32 2.99
N ALA A 320 6.77 -2.36 2.44
CA ALA A 320 6.44 -3.76 2.69
C ALA A 320 6.58 -4.12 4.17
N TYR A 321 7.64 -3.63 4.83
CA TYR A 321 7.86 -3.82 6.26
C TYR A 321 6.63 -3.41 7.08
N TYR A 322 6.15 -2.20 6.87
CA TYR A 322 5.04 -1.64 7.66
C TYR A 322 3.72 -2.34 7.38
N ALA A 323 3.46 -2.72 6.13
CA ALA A 323 2.26 -3.44 5.74
C ALA A 323 2.18 -4.85 6.35
N VAL A 324 3.29 -5.59 6.32
CA VAL A 324 3.40 -6.93 6.93
C VAL A 324 3.34 -6.84 8.45
N ARG A 325 4.11 -5.93 9.05
CA ARG A 325 4.12 -5.68 10.50
C ARG A 325 2.72 -5.37 11.04
N LEU A 326 1.98 -4.49 10.36
CA LEU A 326 0.60 -4.16 10.75
C LEU A 326 -0.30 -5.40 10.70
N SER A 327 -0.17 -6.25 9.69
CA SER A 327 -0.97 -7.48 9.55
C SER A 327 -0.70 -8.46 10.69
N VAL A 328 0.57 -8.66 11.05
CA VAL A 328 0.96 -9.51 12.19
C VAL A 328 0.45 -8.95 13.52
N LEU A 329 0.65 -7.67 13.77
CA LEU A 329 0.17 -7.02 15.00
C LEU A 329 -1.36 -7.08 15.15
N ARG A 330 -2.08 -6.88 14.05
CA ARG A 330 -3.55 -7.01 14.04
C ARG A 330 -3.99 -8.43 14.40
N TYR A 331 -3.35 -9.44 13.83
CA TYR A 331 -3.61 -10.84 14.15
C TYR A 331 -3.36 -11.12 15.62
N LEU A 332 -2.18 -10.76 16.16
CA LEU A 332 -1.84 -10.98 17.56
C LEU A 332 -2.82 -10.27 18.51
N ALA A 333 -3.15 -9.02 18.22
CA ALA A 333 -4.12 -8.25 19.00
C ALA A 333 -5.52 -8.87 18.97
N SER A 334 -5.96 -9.42 17.83
CA SER A 334 -7.26 -10.10 17.69
C SER A 334 -7.32 -11.44 18.44
N ARG A 335 -6.17 -12.12 18.55
CA ARG A 335 -6.04 -13.38 19.29
C ARG A 335 -5.78 -13.18 20.79
N GLY A 336 -5.55 -11.96 21.23
CA GLY A 336 -5.23 -11.67 22.63
C GLY A 336 -3.91 -12.27 23.07
N VAL A 337 -2.91 -12.32 22.19
CA VAL A 337 -1.59 -12.92 22.45
C VAL A 337 -0.45 -12.05 21.94
N GLN A 338 0.74 -12.29 22.47
CA GLN A 338 2.01 -11.73 22.05
C GLN A 338 2.92 -12.83 21.49
N ALA A 339 3.68 -12.51 20.46
CA ALA A 339 4.68 -13.40 19.87
C ALA A 339 5.78 -12.60 19.17
N GLY A 340 6.96 -13.19 19.02
CA GLY A 340 7.91 -12.80 17.99
C GLY A 340 7.42 -13.26 16.62
N ALA A 341 7.79 -12.55 15.54
CA ALA A 341 7.42 -12.95 14.19
C ALA A 341 8.58 -12.79 13.22
N ILE A 342 8.88 -13.86 12.48
CA ILE A 342 9.83 -13.86 11.37
C ILE A 342 9.02 -14.13 10.10
N VAL A 343 9.08 -13.22 9.14
CA VAL A 343 8.31 -13.31 7.91
C VAL A 343 9.23 -13.44 6.71
N PHE A 344 9.04 -14.50 5.95
CA PHE A 344 9.70 -14.74 4.68
C PHE A 344 8.71 -14.40 3.57
N PHE A 345 9.07 -13.49 2.70
CA PHE A 345 8.24 -13.08 1.58
C PHE A 345 9.01 -13.25 0.27
N GLU A 346 8.50 -14.10 -0.61
CA GLU A 346 9.08 -14.34 -1.94
C GLU A 346 8.26 -13.68 -3.04
N VAL A 347 8.95 -12.99 -3.94
CA VAL A 347 8.38 -12.37 -5.12
C VAL A 347 8.90 -13.09 -6.37
N ASP A 348 7.99 -13.72 -7.12
CA ASP A 348 8.33 -14.48 -8.32
C ASP A 348 8.59 -13.56 -9.53
N ARG A 349 9.18 -14.14 -10.59
CA ARG A 349 9.48 -13.48 -11.87
C ARG A 349 8.23 -12.98 -12.60
N GLY A 350 7.08 -13.62 -12.39
CA GLY A 350 5.80 -13.20 -12.94
C GLY A 350 5.19 -11.97 -12.27
N TRP A 351 5.83 -11.43 -11.22
CA TRP A 351 5.33 -10.28 -10.50
C TRP A 351 5.29 -9.00 -11.34
N ILE A 352 4.27 -8.22 -11.10
CA ILE A 352 4.01 -6.90 -11.67
C ILE A 352 4.00 -5.87 -10.54
N PRO A 353 4.44 -4.60 -10.77
CA PRO A 353 4.34 -3.53 -9.79
C PRO A 353 2.87 -3.16 -9.53
N LEU A 354 2.29 -3.73 -8.49
CA LEU A 354 0.90 -3.53 -8.10
C LEU A 354 0.75 -2.74 -6.79
N GLY A 355 1.84 -2.32 -6.17
CA GLY A 355 1.86 -1.64 -4.87
C GLY A 355 2.03 -2.57 -3.67
N VAL A 356 2.14 -1.97 -2.49
CA VAL A 356 2.42 -2.70 -1.23
C VAL A 356 1.20 -3.40 -0.63
N TRP A 357 -0.01 -3.14 -1.11
CA TRP A 357 -1.23 -3.77 -0.62
C TRP A 357 -1.15 -5.31 -0.62
N ARG A 358 -0.48 -5.91 -1.61
CA ARG A 358 -0.30 -7.36 -1.73
C ARG A 358 0.45 -7.97 -0.53
N PHE A 359 1.44 -7.27 0.00
CA PHE A 359 2.15 -7.69 1.21
C PHE A 359 1.20 -7.77 2.40
N ARG A 360 0.34 -6.77 2.56
CA ARG A 360 -0.66 -6.72 3.63
C ARG A 360 -1.71 -7.82 3.47
N GLU A 361 -2.34 -7.91 2.31
CA GLU A 361 -3.46 -8.83 2.10
C GLU A 361 -2.99 -10.29 2.07
N LEU A 362 -1.84 -10.58 1.46
CA LEU A 362 -1.32 -11.94 1.44
C LEU A 362 -0.88 -12.41 2.85
N THR A 363 -0.29 -11.51 3.64
CA THR A 363 0.05 -11.82 5.04
C THR A 363 -1.21 -12.06 5.88
N ARG A 364 -2.28 -11.29 5.65
CA ARG A 364 -3.58 -11.54 6.30
C ARG A 364 -4.14 -12.89 5.92
N ALA A 365 -4.19 -13.19 4.62
CA ALA A 365 -4.66 -14.49 4.13
C ALA A 365 -3.85 -15.66 4.73
N ALA A 366 -2.53 -15.52 4.85
CA ALA A 366 -1.71 -16.51 5.52
C ALA A 366 -2.11 -16.69 6.99
N LEU A 367 -2.23 -15.60 7.76
CA LEU A 367 -2.57 -15.65 9.19
C LEU A 367 -3.99 -16.21 9.45
N GLU A 368 -4.88 -16.14 8.48
CA GLU A 368 -6.23 -16.72 8.52
C GLU A 368 -6.26 -18.21 8.13
N SER A 369 -5.20 -18.77 7.56
CA SER A 369 -5.15 -20.16 7.08
C SER A 369 -5.11 -21.24 8.17
N GLY A 370 -5.06 -20.85 9.45
CA GLY A 370 -5.11 -21.76 10.61
C GLY A 370 -3.74 -22.11 11.20
N GLY A 371 -2.66 -21.98 10.46
CA GLY A 371 -1.28 -22.20 10.93
C GLY A 371 -0.96 -23.62 11.38
N ARG A 372 0.26 -24.08 11.14
CA ARG A 372 0.81 -25.38 11.59
C ARG A 372 1.67 -25.17 12.83
N ARG A 373 1.54 -26.05 13.81
CA ARG A 373 2.34 -26.07 15.04
C ARG A 373 3.64 -26.83 14.86
N PHE A 374 4.67 -26.39 15.60
CA PHE A 374 5.99 -27.00 15.63
C PHE A 374 6.54 -26.93 17.06
N ASP A 375 7.38 -27.89 17.43
CA ASP A 375 7.96 -27.98 18.77
C ASP A 375 9.24 -27.14 18.90
N SER A 376 9.86 -26.80 17.78
CA SER A 376 11.10 -26.03 17.76
C SER A 376 11.17 -25.02 16.60
N LEU A 377 12.01 -23.98 16.79
CA LEU A 377 12.33 -23.04 15.71
C LEU A 377 12.95 -23.74 14.49
N ASP A 378 13.83 -24.73 14.74
CA ASP A 378 14.55 -25.41 13.66
C ASP A 378 13.61 -26.28 12.82
N GLU A 379 12.62 -26.92 13.40
CA GLU A 379 11.57 -27.62 12.67
C GLU A 379 10.70 -26.65 11.85
N ALA A 380 10.28 -25.53 12.45
CA ALA A 380 9.53 -24.51 11.76
C ALA A 380 10.31 -23.92 10.58
N LEU A 381 11.58 -23.61 10.75
CA LEU A 381 12.47 -23.13 9.69
C LEU A 381 12.74 -24.18 8.62
N SER A 382 12.90 -25.45 9.00
CA SER A 382 13.05 -26.57 8.06
C SER A 382 11.81 -26.72 7.17
N TYR A 383 10.63 -26.62 7.78
CA TYR A 383 9.35 -26.62 7.06
C TYR A 383 9.26 -25.46 6.06
N VAL A 384 9.56 -24.23 6.49
CA VAL A 384 9.59 -23.06 5.61
C VAL A 384 10.62 -23.25 4.49
N GLY A 385 11.83 -23.69 4.84
CA GLY A 385 12.92 -23.94 3.89
C GLY A 385 12.59 -24.94 2.79
N SER A 386 11.74 -25.95 3.08
CA SER A 386 11.28 -26.94 2.09
C SER A 386 10.31 -26.36 1.06
N ARG A 387 9.76 -25.16 1.29
CA ARG A 387 8.77 -24.48 0.45
C ARG A 387 9.31 -23.22 -0.24
N LEU A 388 10.36 -22.65 0.30
CA LEU A 388 11.04 -21.50 -0.30
C LEU A 388 11.74 -21.92 -1.60
N ARG A 389 11.71 -21.07 -2.61
CA ARG A 389 12.45 -21.22 -3.86
C ARG A 389 13.87 -20.67 -3.78
N ILE A 390 14.07 -19.61 -2.98
CA ILE A 390 15.39 -19.11 -2.62
C ILE A 390 15.89 -19.96 -1.43
N PRO A 391 17.09 -20.50 -1.46
CA PRO A 391 17.62 -21.30 -0.35
C PRO A 391 17.49 -20.62 1.00
N LEU A 392 16.96 -21.31 2.00
CA LEU A 392 16.78 -20.79 3.36
C LEU A 392 18.08 -20.19 3.93
N SER A 393 19.23 -20.77 3.62
CA SER A 393 20.54 -20.25 4.06
C SER A 393 20.81 -18.81 3.64
N LYS A 394 20.31 -18.38 2.47
CA LYS A 394 20.42 -16.98 2.02
C LYS A 394 19.60 -16.04 2.91
N TYR A 395 18.39 -16.45 3.34
CA TYR A 395 17.58 -15.68 4.28
C TYR A 395 18.23 -15.62 5.66
N LEU A 396 18.70 -16.77 6.16
CA LEU A 396 19.32 -16.87 7.48
C LEU A 396 20.61 -16.05 7.57
N SER A 397 21.36 -15.89 6.48
CA SER A 397 22.55 -15.02 6.45
C SER A 397 22.22 -13.53 6.64
N ARG A 398 20.97 -13.13 6.38
CA ARG A 398 20.48 -11.75 6.54
C ARG A 398 19.69 -11.54 7.82
N SER A 399 19.19 -12.63 8.41
CA SER A 399 18.37 -12.57 9.62
C SER A 399 19.17 -12.08 10.84
N ARG A 400 18.53 -11.24 11.62
CA ARG A 400 19.00 -10.79 12.94
C ARG A 400 18.28 -11.50 14.07
N LEU A 401 17.00 -11.85 13.87
CA LEU A 401 16.20 -12.47 14.91
C LEU A 401 16.51 -13.96 15.08
N VAL A 402 16.77 -14.72 14.03
CA VAL A 402 17.07 -16.16 14.16
C VAL A 402 18.30 -16.43 15.02
N PRO A 403 19.47 -15.80 14.79
CA PRO A 403 20.61 -15.97 15.67
C PRO A 403 20.33 -15.52 17.11
N PHE A 404 19.59 -14.42 17.29
CA PHE A 404 19.22 -13.91 18.61
C PHE A 404 18.36 -14.92 19.38
N ILE A 405 17.30 -15.48 18.77
CA ILE A 405 16.41 -16.45 19.40
C ILE A 405 17.17 -17.73 19.77
N ARG A 406 18.02 -18.24 18.86
CA ARG A 406 18.86 -19.41 19.12
C ARG A 406 19.86 -19.21 20.26
N SER A 407 20.35 -17.98 20.46
CA SER A 407 21.23 -17.68 21.59
C SER A 407 20.52 -17.71 22.94
N GLN A 408 19.26 -17.28 22.98
CA GLN A 408 18.42 -17.31 24.19
C GLN A 408 18.03 -18.74 24.59
N SER A 409 17.68 -19.59 23.62
CA SER A 409 17.31 -20.99 23.88
C SER A 409 18.46 -21.84 24.44
N ARG A 410 19.73 -21.37 24.33
CA ARG A 410 20.89 -22.07 24.92
C ARG A 410 21.17 -21.68 26.38
N LEU A 411 20.48 -20.63 26.86
CA LEU A 411 20.66 -20.10 28.21
C LEU A 411 19.51 -20.51 29.15
N ALA A 412 18.44 -21.07 28.60
CA ALA A 412 17.29 -21.62 29.31
C ALA A 412 17.39 -23.14 29.41
#